data_7b3cd45564c8377bd0d5011046190a28
#
_entry.id   7b3cd45564c8377bd0d5011046190a28
#
_cell.length_a   1.000
_cell.length_b   1.000
_cell.length_c   1.000
_cell.angle_alpha   90.00
_cell.angle_beta   90.00
_cell.angle_gamma   90.00
#
_symmetry.space_group_name_H-M   'P 1'
#
loop_
_entity.id
_entity.type
_entity.pdbx_description
1 polymer ?
#
loop_
_entity_poly.entity_id
_entity_poly.type
_entity_poly.pdbx_seq_one_letter_code
_entity_poly.pdbx_strand_id
1 'polypeptide(L)'
;MEIVVAKSAGFCKGVQRAVDTALSIPVENAHVFGEIIHNSEVVDLLEKKGLKTVEDLDEVPDGATVIIRSHGVPKNVYEVCKLRDIKVVDCTCEFVKKTQRIILEQSSLGKTIVILGESSHPEVVGLKGWCESEVLIFSSEKDDFSVLKAKNVCVVAQTTFSVEKFEKIIKNLQNYGCKTLEVFRTICYTTIGRQNETRELAMQCDAMLVIGGLNSSNTNKLYEICCQHCKNVFRMKNCADLKYKTIKRFKKVGIVTGASTPNWQTQEVLLKMEMVTKAEEATMQDIVDSMGAQQKFKKGQLITATISSADDSGVQVLLPNTKKEVVLEKGEVDCETYCAADFASKVGEEIELMVVAVNPVKLSQKQIKKVKEEEAMLADIVAGNEFAVTCTGFNKGGLTGELGSYTVFVPAREIRSGYVKELEKYVGKKLRLKVIEVKSERRKEIIASQRVIIEAEKAAKEAAKAAKEAEFFANIHVDDVVEGKVERVTAFG
;
A
#
# COMPACT_ATOMS: atom_id res chain seq x y z
N MET A 1 10.61 -27.73 4.48
CA MET A 1 10.25 -27.16 3.16
C MET A 1 10.84 -25.76 3.05
N GLU A 2 11.67 -25.49 2.04
CA GLU A 2 12.19 -24.14 1.74
C GLU A 2 11.19 -23.39 0.86
N ILE A 3 10.85 -22.14 1.22
CA ILE A 3 9.95 -21.29 0.44
C ILE A 3 10.76 -20.12 -0.10
N VAL A 4 10.73 -19.91 -1.41
CA VAL A 4 11.42 -18.81 -2.09
C VAL A 4 10.39 -17.93 -2.78
N VAL A 5 10.23 -16.72 -2.28
CA VAL A 5 9.32 -15.72 -2.89
C VAL A 5 10.10 -14.89 -3.89
N ALA A 6 9.54 -14.69 -5.08
CA ALA A 6 10.12 -13.81 -6.08
C ALA A 6 10.28 -12.38 -5.53
N LYS A 7 11.42 -11.74 -5.78
CA LYS A 7 11.69 -10.37 -5.36
C LYS A 7 10.71 -9.37 -5.99
N SER A 8 10.23 -9.69 -7.19
CA SER A 8 9.24 -8.90 -7.90
C SER A 8 7.80 -9.17 -7.46
N ALA A 9 7.55 -10.04 -6.46
CA ALA A 9 6.19 -10.30 -5.96
C ALA A 9 5.49 -9.01 -5.48
N GLY A 10 4.17 -8.97 -5.61
CA GLY A 10 3.37 -7.80 -5.24
C GLY A 10 3.03 -6.88 -6.41
N PHE A 11 2.40 -5.75 -6.12
CA PHE A 11 2.03 -4.76 -7.12
C PHE A 11 3.24 -4.21 -7.89
N CYS A 12 3.08 -4.01 -9.20
CA CYS A 12 4.01 -3.16 -9.93
C CYS A 12 3.71 -1.67 -9.63
N LYS A 13 4.68 -0.76 -9.89
CA LYS A 13 4.52 0.68 -9.62
C LYS A 13 3.29 1.29 -10.31
N GLY A 14 2.95 0.85 -11.51
CA GLY A 14 1.80 1.36 -12.26
C GLY A 14 0.48 0.96 -11.60
N VAL A 15 0.36 -0.30 -11.18
CA VAL A 15 -0.80 -0.82 -10.44
C VAL A 15 -0.92 -0.18 -9.06
N GLN A 16 0.18 -0.10 -8.30
CA GLN A 16 0.18 0.55 -6.99
C GLN A 16 -0.37 1.98 -7.10
N ARG A 17 0.18 2.79 -8.03
CA ARG A 17 -0.30 4.16 -8.26
C ARG A 17 -1.80 4.20 -8.57
N ALA A 18 -2.29 3.32 -9.43
CA ALA A 18 -3.71 3.31 -9.81
C ALA A 18 -4.62 3.02 -8.60
N VAL A 19 -4.25 2.03 -7.78
CA VAL A 19 -5.00 1.65 -6.57
C VAL A 19 -4.93 2.76 -5.52
N ASP A 20 -3.75 3.31 -5.25
CA ASP A 20 -3.56 4.39 -4.26
C ASP A 20 -4.34 5.64 -4.68
N THR A 21 -4.32 5.99 -5.98
CA THR A 21 -5.10 7.11 -6.51
C THR A 21 -6.60 6.86 -6.32
N ALA A 22 -7.12 5.69 -6.71
CA ALA A 22 -8.53 5.35 -6.52
C ALA A 22 -8.94 5.39 -5.03
N LEU A 23 -8.08 4.90 -4.14
CA LEU A 23 -8.32 4.95 -2.70
C LEU A 23 -8.28 6.37 -2.12
N SER A 24 -7.59 7.31 -2.73
CA SER A 24 -7.50 8.71 -2.25
C SER A 24 -8.65 9.60 -2.69
N ILE A 25 -9.45 9.18 -3.70
CA ILE A 25 -10.54 10.00 -4.23
C ILE A 25 -11.75 9.95 -3.30
N PRO A 26 -12.41 11.10 -3.03
CA PRO A 26 -13.72 11.12 -2.38
C PRO A 26 -14.73 10.29 -3.17
N VAL A 27 -15.49 9.46 -2.46
CA VAL A 27 -16.43 8.50 -3.09
C VAL A 27 -17.70 9.17 -3.61
N GLU A 28 -18.01 10.37 -3.15
CA GLU A 28 -19.19 11.12 -3.56
C GLU A 28 -19.13 11.41 -5.06
N ASN A 29 -20.08 10.84 -5.81
CA ASN A 29 -20.22 10.99 -7.25
C ASN A 29 -18.97 10.55 -8.05
N ALA A 30 -18.22 9.53 -7.56
CA ALA A 30 -17.06 8.97 -8.23
C ALA A 30 -17.30 7.51 -8.68
N HIS A 31 -16.90 7.20 -9.91
CA HIS A 31 -17.10 5.91 -10.56
C HIS A 31 -15.78 5.40 -11.15
N VAL A 32 -15.55 4.10 -11.11
CA VAL A 32 -14.41 3.47 -11.76
C VAL A 32 -14.84 2.88 -13.08
N PHE A 33 -14.24 3.32 -14.19
CA PHE A 33 -14.60 2.82 -15.52
C PHE A 33 -13.83 1.53 -15.84
N GLY A 34 -14.53 0.42 -15.77
CA GLY A 34 -14.01 -0.94 -15.80
C GLY A 34 -13.22 -1.31 -14.53
N GLU A 35 -12.80 -2.56 -14.39
CA GLU A 35 -11.94 -2.98 -13.27
C GLU A 35 -10.66 -2.15 -13.23
N ILE A 36 -10.38 -1.47 -12.12
CA ILE A 36 -9.16 -0.66 -11.96
C ILE A 36 -7.89 -1.46 -12.27
N ILE A 37 -7.91 -2.74 -11.87
CA ILE A 37 -6.90 -3.77 -12.14
C ILE A 37 -7.57 -5.14 -12.17
N HIS A 38 -6.97 -6.14 -12.81
CA HIS A 38 -7.47 -7.52 -12.81
C HIS A 38 -7.21 -8.26 -11.48
N ASN A 39 -7.87 -7.81 -10.42
CA ASN A 39 -7.89 -8.46 -9.11
C ASN A 39 -9.22 -8.17 -8.41
N SER A 40 -10.09 -9.18 -8.32
CA SER A 40 -11.44 -9.02 -7.76
C SER A 40 -11.44 -8.59 -6.30
N GLU A 41 -10.47 -9.02 -5.48
CA GLU A 41 -10.42 -8.62 -4.07
C GLU A 41 -10.10 -7.12 -3.91
N VAL A 42 -9.33 -6.55 -4.85
CA VAL A 42 -9.07 -5.11 -4.90
C VAL A 42 -10.31 -4.36 -5.41
N VAL A 43 -11.02 -4.91 -6.40
CA VAL A 43 -12.30 -4.34 -6.86
C VAL A 43 -13.31 -4.33 -5.71
N ASP A 44 -13.49 -5.47 -5.02
CA ASP A 44 -14.36 -5.58 -3.84
C ASP A 44 -13.99 -4.59 -2.73
N LEU A 45 -12.69 -4.33 -2.53
CA LEU A 45 -12.21 -3.34 -1.57
C LEU A 45 -12.63 -1.91 -1.93
N LEU A 46 -12.55 -1.55 -3.21
CA LEU A 46 -12.98 -0.23 -3.71
C LEU A 46 -14.50 -0.08 -3.63
N GLU A 47 -15.26 -1.12 -3.95
CA GLU A 47 -16.73 -1.13 -3.84
C GLU A 47 -17.19 -1.02 -2.37
N LYS A 48 -16.54 -1.71 -1.45
CA LYS A 48 -16.77 -1.54 0.00
C LYS A 48 -16.47 -0.13 0.50
N LYS A 49 -15.54 0.56 -0.15
CA LYS A 49 -15.26 1.98 0.12
C LYS A 49 -16.35 2.89 -0.45
N GLY A 50 -17.21 2.40 -1.36
CA GLY A 50 -18.28 3.15 -2.01
C GLY A 50 -17.98 3.60 -3.45
N LEU A 51 -16.83 3.19 -4.02
CA LEU A 51 -16.54 3.44 -5.43
C LEU A 51 -17.22 2.38 -6.30
N LYS A 52 -18.19 2.80 -7.12
CA LYS A 52 -18.92 1.90 -8.01
C LYS A 52 -18.10 1.65 -9.29
N THR A 53 -17.90 0.39 -9.65
CA THR A 53 -17.38 -0.01 -10.96
C THR A 53 -18.50 0.04 -12.00
N VAL A 54 -18.27 0.67 -13.14
CA VAL A 54 -19.18 0.80 -14.27
C VAL A 54 -18.50 0.33 -15.56
N GLU A 55 -19.25 -0.32 -16.43
CA GLU A 55 -18.72 -0.79 -17.73
C GLU A 55 -19.08 0.16 -18.87
N ASP A 56 -20.11 1.00 -18.72
CA ASP A 56 -20.53 2.00 -19.68
C ASP A 56 -20.52 3.40 -19.06
N LEU A 57 -20.14 4.41 -19.86
CA LEU A 57 -20.23 5.81 -19.45
C LEU A 57 -21.67 6.29 -19.26
N ASP A 58 -22.64 5.63 -19.87
CA ASP A 58 -24.05 5.97 -19.70
C ASP A 58 -24.55 5.71 -18.27
N GLU A 59 -23.84 4.88 -17.51
CA GLU A 59 -24.09 4.67 -16.08
C GLU A 59 -23.56 5.81 -15.19
N VAL A 60 -22.77 6.73 -15.77
CA VAL A 60 -22.11 7.82 -15.03
C VAL A 60 -22.94 9.10 -15.20
N PRO A 61 -23.35 9.77 -14.12
CA PRO A 61 -24.02 11.06 -14.20
C PRO A 61 -23.13 12.16 -14.81
N ASP A 62 -23.75 13.13 -15.49
CA ASP A 62 -23.04 14.32 -15.96
C ASP A 62 -22.46 15.10 -14.76
N GLY A 63 -21.27 15.70 -14.92
CA GLY A 63 -20.56 16.38 -13.86
C GLY A 63 -19.93 15.46 -12.79
N ALA A 64 -20.06 14.13 -12.92
CA ALA A 64 -19.43 13.18 -12.00
C ALA A 64 -17.92 13.07 -12.20
N THR A 65 -17.27 12.30 -11.35
CA THR A 65 -15.84 11.95 -11.49
C THR A 65 -15.72 10.50 -12.00
N VAL A 66 -14.94 10.30 -13.07
CA VAL A 66 -14.59 8.98 -13.58
C VAL A 66 -13.11 8.71 -13.39
N ILE A 67 -12.81 7.55 -12.79
CA ILE A 67 -11.48 7.03 -12.60
C ILE A 67 -11.19 6.04 -13.73
N ILE A 68 -10.25 6.37 -14.61
CA ILE A 68 -9.83 5.49 -15.70
C ILE A 68 -8.89 4.41 -15.16
N ARG A 69 -9.17 3.15 -15.48
CA ARG A 69 -8.38 1.98 -15.10
C ARG A 69 -6.93 2.02 -15.58
N SER A 70 -6.06 1.23 -14.94
CA SER A 70 -4.61 1.16 -15.26
C SER A 70 -4.30 0.70 -16.68
N HIS A 71 -5.19 -0.02 -17.33
CA HIS A 71 -5.09 -0.53 -18.69
C HIS A 71 -5.33 0.53 -19.78
N GLY A 72 -5.84 1.69 -19.38
CA GLY A 72 -6.27 2.74 -20.30
C GLY A 72 -7.59 2.42 -21.01
N VAL A 73 -8.05 3.38 -21.78
CA VAL A 73 -9.31 3.34 -22.53
C VAL A 73 -9.10 3.92 -23.92
N PRO A 74 -10.04 3.68 -24.88
CA PRO A 74 -10.05 4.33 -26.18
C PRO A 74 -10.10 5.87 -26.08
N LYS A 75 -9.60 6.56 -27.09
CA LYS A 75 -9.53 8.03 -27.14
C LYS A 75 -10.89 8.70 -27.01
N ASN A 76 -11.91 8.14 -27.64
CA ASN A 76 -13.29 8.67 -27.61
C ASN A 76 -13.88 8.73 -26.19
N VAL A 77 -13.44 7.89 -25.26
CA VAL A 77 -13.90 7.95 -23.86
C VAL A 77 -13.60 9.32 -23.23
N TYR A 78 -12.42 9.85 -23.49
CA TYR A 78 -12.04 11.19 -23.00
C TYR A 78 -12.89 12.30 -23.67
N GLU A 79 -13.23 12.13 -24.94
CA GLU A 79 -14.07 13.07 -25.69
C GLU A 79 -15.50 13.09 -25.14
N VAL A 80 -16.09 11.92 -24.87
CA VAL A 80 -17.41 11.80 -24.23
C VAL A 80 -17.41 12.40 -22.84
N CYS A 81 -16.39 12.10 -22.01
CA CYS A 81 -16.27 12.70 -20.69
C CYS A 81 -16.24 14.23 -20.75
N LYS A 82 -15.50 14.79 -21.72
CA LYS A 82 -15.42 16.25 -21.91
C LYS A 82 -16.75 16.86 -22.32
N LEU A 83 -17.50 16.19 -23.23
CA LEU A 83 -18.82 16.66 -23.68
C LEU A 83 -19.88 16.64 -22.56
N ARG A 84 -19.76 15.71 -21.61
CA ARG A 84 -20.69 15.52 -20.48
C ARG A 84 -20.21 16.18 -19.19
N ASP A 85 -19.18 17.03 -19.25
CA ASP A 85 -18.55 17.67 -18.10
C ASP A 85 -18.12 16.71 -16.98
N ILE A 86 -17.78 15.46 -17.37
CA ILE A 86 -17.31 14.42 -16.45
C ILE A 86 -15.82 14.67 -16.16
N LYS A 87 -15.49 14.80 -14.88
CA LYS A 87 -14.08 14.96 -14.42
C LYS A 87 -13.33 13.63 -14.54
N VAL A 88 -12.23 13.62 -15.30
CA VAL A 88 -11.43 12.41 -15.50
C VAL A 88 -10.25 12.37 -14.55
N VAL A 89 -10.13 11.28 -13.77
CA VAL A 89 -8.93 10.91 -13.02
C VAL A 89 -8.27 9.74 -13.75
N ASP A 90 -7.21 10.05 -14.49
CA ASP A 90 -6.58 9.08 -15.38
C ASP A 90 -5.49 8.27 -14.67
N CYS A 91 -5.83 7.03 -14.27
CA CYS A 91 -4.92 6.06 -13.67
C CYS A 91 -4.20 5.17 -14.69
N THR A 92 -4.31 5.46 -15.98
CA THR A 92 -3.60 4.71 -17.04
C THR A 92 -2.10 4.65 -16.74
N CYS A 93 -1.53 3.46 -16.83
CA CYS A 93 -0.11 3.25 -16.62
C CYS A 93 0.72 4.00 -17.65
N GLU A 94 1.84 4.62 -17.24
CA GLU A 94 2.70 5.42 -18.13
C GLU A 94 3.26 4.62 -19.32
N PHE A 95 3.47 3.32 -19.15
CA PHE A 95 3.87 2.44 -20.25
C PHE A 95 2.76 2.28 -21.29
N VAL A 96 1.51 2.17 -20.84
CA VAL A 96 0.34 2.14 -21.75
C VAL A 96 0.18 3.48 -22.45
N LYS A 97 0.28 4.62 -21.72
CA LYS A 97 0.24 5.97 -22.33
C LYS A 97 1.33 6.18 -23.37
N LYS A 98 2.54 5.65 -23.12
CA LYS A 98 3.61 5.69 -24.11
C LYS A 98 3.22 4.94 -25.38
N THR A 99 2.64 3.75 -25.24
CA THR A 99 2.18 2.95 -26.37
C THR A 99 1.05 3.62 -27.13
N GLN A 100 0.08 4.24 -26.43
CA GLN A 100 -0.99 5.04 -27.04
C GLN A 100 -0.44 6.18 -27.89
N ARG A 101 0.56 6.91 -27.37
CA ARG A 101 1.24 8.01 -28.14
C ARG A 101 1.94 7.51 -29.39
N ILE A 102 2.66 6.40 -29.31
CA ILE A 102 3.30 5.77 -30.46
C ILE A 102 2.26 5.38 -31.51
N ILE A 103 1.16 4.73 -31.11
CA ILE A 103 0.09 4.34 -32.02
C ILE A 103 -0.49 5.56 -32.73
N LEU A 104 -0.85 6.60 -31.98
CA LEU A 104 -1.43 7.82 -32.54
C LEU A 104 -0.46 8.48 -33.55
N GLU A 105 0.81 8.65 -33.18
CA GLU A 105 1.84 9.23 -34.03
C GLU A 105 2.05 8.41 -35.32
N GLN A 106 2.24 7.11 -35.19
CA GLN A 106 2.55 6.25 -36.33
C GLN A 106 1.33 6.03 -37.24
N SER A 107 0.12 6.00 -36.69
CA SER A 107 -1.12 5.89 -37.46
C SER A 107 -1.42 7.20 -38.22
N SER A 108 -1.17 8.36 -37.63
CA SER A 108 -1.32 9.65 -38.35
C SER A 108 -0.36 9.80 -39.55
N LEU A 109 0.75 9.04 -39.57
CA LEU A 109 1.63 8.93 -40.71
C LEU A 109 1.13 7.91 -41.77
N GLY A 110 -0.06 7.37 -41.62
CA GLY A 110 -0.68 6.40 -42.51
C GLY A 110 -0.07 4.99 -42.48
N LYS A 111 0.68 4.63 -41.43
CA LYS A 111 1.21 3.28 -41.27
C LYS A 111 0.13 2.33 -40.79
N THR A 112 0.19 1.06 -41.21
CA THR A 112 -0.60 -0.02 -40.65
C THR A 112 -0.04 -0.36 -39.25
N ILE A 113 -0.88 -0.26 -38.22
CA ILE A 113 -0.48 -0.56 -36.85
C ILE A 113 -0.73 -2.05 -36.58
N VAL A 114 0.29 -2.73 -36.08
CA VAL A 114 0.21 -4.11 -35.60
C VAL A 114 0.36 -4.09 -34.09
N ILE A 115 -0.68 -4.56 -33.39
CA ILE A 115 -0.68 -4.72 -31.95
C ILE A 115 -0.48 -6.22 -31.62
N LEU A 116 0.64 -6.56 -30.99
CA LEU A 116 0.85 -7.92 -30.49
C LEU A 116 0.22 -8.06 -29.10
N GLY A 117 -0.89 -8.81 -29.01
CA GLY A 117 -1.67 -8.92 -27.79
C GLY A 117 -2.93 -9.77 -27.94
N GLU A 118 -3.72 -9.83 -26.88
CA GLU A 118 -5.00 -10.54 -26.86
C GLU A 118 -6.11 -9.55 -27.25
N SER A 119 -6.82 -9.80 -28.35
CA SER A 119 -7.79 -8.84 -28.94
C SER A 119 -8.91 -8.41 -28.00
N SER A 120 -9.34 -9.28 -27.08
CA SER A 120 -10.37 -8.99 -26.08
C SER A 120 -9.85 -8.33 -24.80
N HIS A 121 -8.52 -8.24 -24.65
CA HIS A 121 -7.94 -7.67 -23.43
C HIS A 121 -8.18 -6.15 -23.36
N PRO A 122 -8.61 -5.60 -22.19
CA PRO A 122 -8.91 -4.18 -22.04
C PRO A 122 -7.83 -3.22 -22.50
N GLU A 123 -6.53 -3.55 -22.27
CA GLU A 123 -5.41 -2.75 -22.76
C GLU A 123 -5.37 -2.69 -24.30
N VAL A 124 -5.56 -3.85 -24.97
CA VAL A 124 -5.52 -3.91 -26.44
C VAL A 124 -6.72 -3.19 -27.06
N VAL A 125 -7.92 -3.33 -26.46
CA VAL A 125 -9.12 -2.57 -26.85
C VAL A 125 -8.85 -1.06 -26.70
N GLY A 126 -8.27 -0.66 -25.57
CA GLY A 126 -7.87 0.71 -25.33
C GLY A 126 -6.89 1.21 -26.40
N LEU A 127 -5.80 0.47 -26.65
CA LEU A 127 -4.79 0.82 -27.65
C LEU A 127 -5.36 0.95 -29.06
N LYS A 128 -6.25 0.00 -29.46
CA LYS A 128 -6.92 0.07 -30.76
C LYS A 128 -7.66 1.37 -30.97
N GLY A 129 -8.32 1.89 -29.95
CA GLY A 129 -9.09 3.14 -30.00
C GLY A 129 -8.26 4.42 -30.13
N TRP A 130 -6.93 4.32 -30.11
CA TRP A 130 -6.00 5.43 -30.40
C TRP A 130 -5.45 5.42 -31.82
N CYS A 131 -5.78 4.40 -32.61
CA CYS A 131 -5.31 4.24 -33.97
C CYS A 131 -6.23 5.00 -34.95
N GLU A 132 -5.65 5.83 -35.82
CA GLU A 132 -6.32 6.60 -36.85
C GLU A 132 -6.19 5.97 -38.26
N SER A 133 -5.48 4.83 -38.37
CA SER A 133 -5.29 4.08 -39.61
C SER A 133 -5.75 2.62 -39.45
N GLU A 134 -5.34 1.75 -40.38
CA GLU A 134 -5.57 0.32 -40.28
C GLU A 134 -4.86 -0.26 -39.08
N VAL A 135 -5.56 -1.05 -38.26
CA VAL A 135 -5.00 -1.76 -37.10
C VAL A 135 -5.28 -3.26 -37.19
N LEU A 136 -4.23 -4.05 -37.01
CA LEU A 136 -4.25 -5.50 -36.99
C LEU A 136 -3.75 -6.00 -35.64
N ILE A 137 -4.36 -7.06 -35.12
CA ILE A 137 -4.00 -7.65 -33.81
C ILE A 137 -3.57 -9.08 -34.05
N PHE A 138 -2.38 -9.42 -33.56
CA PHE A 138 -1.85 -10.78 -33.59
C PHE A 138 -1.47 -11.25 -32.18
N SER A 139 -1.66 -12.53 -31.90
CA SER A 139 -1.40 -13.13 -30.57
C SER A 139 -0.41 -14.29 -30.62
N SER A 140 -0.12 -14.80 -31.83
CA SER A 140 0.66 -16.03 -32.03
C SER A 140 1.58 -15.89 -33.23
N GLU A 141 2.74 -16.60 -33.16
CA GLU A 141 3.64 -16.79 -34.29
C GLU A 141 3.02 -17.60 -35.46
N LYS A 142 1.86 -18.18 -35.24
CA LYS A 142 1.12 -18.96 -36.24
C LYS A 142 0.05 -18.15 -36.97
N ASP A 143 -0.15 -16.89 -36.58
CA ASP A 143 -1.11 -16.01 -37.23
C ASP A 143 -0.69 -15.74 -38.69
N ASP A 144 -1.67 -15.45 -39.57
CA ASP A 144 -1.40 -15.14 -40.96
C ASP A 144 -0.95 -13.68 -41.12
N PHE A 145 0.32 -13.49 -41.35
CA PHE A 145 0.94 -12.18 -41.59
C PHE A 145 0.94 -11.74 -43.06
N SER A 146 0.37 -12.54 -43.99
CA SER A 146 0.36 -12.23 -45.43
C SER A 146 -0.31 -10.90 -45.75
N VAL A 147 -1.26 -10.49 -44.94
CA VAL A 147 -1.99 -9.19 -45.02
C VAL A 147 -1.07 -7.97 -44.86
N LEU A 148 0.16 -8.15 -44.38
CA LEU A 148 1.16 -7.09 -44.16
C LEU A 148 2.10 -6.88 -45.33
N LYS A 149 2.00 -7.73 -46.36
CA LYS A 149 2.87 -7.61 -47.56
C LYS A 149 2.75 -6.27 -48.22
N ALA A 150 3.88 -5.65 -48.58
CA ALA A 150 4.01 -4.35 -49.21
C ALA A 150 3.44 -3.14 -48.41
N LYS A 151 3.06 -3.30 -47.14
CA LYS A 151 2.59 -2.23 -46.26
C LYS A 151 3.74 -1.56 -45.49
N ASN A 152 3.53 -0.31 -45.10
CA ASN A 152 4.37 0.36 -44.09
C ASN A 152 3.81 -0.02 -42.70
N VAL A 153 4.57 -0.79 -41.96
CA VAL A 153 4.10 -1.43 -40.72
C VAL A 153 4.80 -0.83 -39.50
N CYS A 154 4.01 -0.51 -38.49
CA CYS A 154 4.49 -0.19 -37.14
C CYS A 154 4.00 -1.26 -36.17
N VAL A 155 4.92 -1.92 -35.47
CA VAL A 155 4.59 -2.96 -34.49
C VAL A 155 4.76 -2.43 -33.07
N VAL A 156 3.73 -2.63 -32.25
CA VAL A 156 3.73 -2.44 -30.80
C VAL A 156 3.24 -3.71 -30.12
N ALA A 157 3.43 -3.84 -28.82
CA ALA A 157 2.93 -4.97 -28.05
C ALA A 157 2.14 -4.50 -26.82
N GLN A 158 1.18 -5.30 -26.40
CA GLN A 158 0.57 -5.24 -25.07
C GLN A 158 1.68 -5.29 -24.01
N THR A 159 1.59 -4.42 -22.99
CA THR A 159 2.67 -4.25 -21.99
C THR A 159 2.98 -5.54 -21.21
N THR A 160 2.03 -6.47 -21.16
CA THR A 160 2.15 -7.78 -20.48
C THR A 160 2.40 -8.95 -21.45
N PHE A 161 2.71 -8.67 -22.72
CA PHE A 161 2.92 -9.73 -23.72
C PHE A 161 4.16 -10.60 -23.40
N SER A 162 4.18 -11.84 -23.92
CA SER A 162 5.32 -12.73 -23.76
C SER A 162 6.51 -12.22 -24.58
N VAL A 163 7.66 -12.03 -23.90
CA VAL A 163 8.92 -11.63 -24.57
C VAL A 163 9.32 -12.64 -25.63
N GLU A 164 9.24 -13.93 -25.32
CA GLU A 164 9.62 -15.01 -26.23
C GLU A 164 8.74 -15.01 -27.50
N LYS A 165 7.39 -14.91 -27.33
CA LYS A 165 6.46 -14.84 -28.44
C LYS A 165 6.70 -13.58 -29.30
N PHE A 166 6.99 -12.45 -28.63
CA PHE A 166 7.29 -11.19 -29.32
C PHE A 166 8.49 -11.35 -30.27
N GLU A 167 9.61 -11.89 -29.77
CA GLU A 167 10.82 -12.06 -30.58
C GLU A 167 10.58 -13.02 -31.76
N LYS A 168 9.85 -14.11 -31.54
CA LYS A 168 9.48 -15.04 -32.61
C LYS A 168 8.63 -14.38 -33.69
N ILE A 169 7.61 -13.61 -33.30
CA ILE A 169 6.75 -12.89 -34.26
C ILE A 169 7.56 -11.85 -35.04
N ILE A 170 8.40 -11.05 -34.36
CA ILE A 170 9.23 -10.04 -35.04
C ILE A 170 10.16 -10.70 -36.07
N LYS A 171 10.78 -11.82 -35.70
CA LYS A 171 11.63 -12.59 -36.63
C LYS A 171 10.85 -13.08 -37.86
N ASN A 172 9.60 -13.53 -37.67
CA ASN A 172 8.74 -13.92 -38.77
C ASN A 172 8.40 -12.72 -39.66
N LEU A 173 7.98 -11.59 -39.08
CA LEU A 173 7.59 -10.39 -39.79
C LEU A 173 8.71 -9.82 -40.69
N GLN A 174 9.97 -9.92 -40.27
CA GLN A 174 11.13 -9.51 -41.07
C GLN A 174 11.20 -10.23 -42.41
N ASN A 175 10.65 -11.41 -42.56
CA ASN A 175 10.69 -12.23 -43.78
C ASN A 175 9.41 -12.13 -44.62
N TYR A 176 8.36 -11.40 -44.17
CA TYR A 176 7.07 -11.32 -44.88
C TYR A 176 6.98 -10.27 -45.99
N GLY A 177 8.05 -9.50 -46.24
CA GLY A 177 8.09 -8.55 -47.34
C GLY A 177 7.24 -7.31 -47.09
N CYS A 178 7.18 -6.80 -45.89
CA CYS A 178 6.68 -5.46 -45.56
C CYS A 178 7.49 -4.42 -46.32
N LYS A 179 6.87 -3.30 -46.79
CA LYS A 179 7.58 -2.21 -47.40
C LYS A 179 8.52 -1.50 -46.44
N THR A 180 8.03 -1.26 -45.22
CA THR A 180 8.81 -0.82 -44.06
C THR A 180 8.32 -1.56 -42.81
N LEU A 181 9.21 -1.85 -41.86
CA LEU A 181 8.89 -2.48 -40.59
C LEU A 181 9.58 -1.72 -39.46
N GLU A 182 8.81 -0.97 -38.72
CA GLU A 182 9.28 -0.31 -37.47
C GLU A 182 8.75 -1.04 -36.27
N VAL A 183 9.63 -1.38 -35.33
CA VAL A 183 9.29 -2.20 -34.17
C VAL A 183 9.56 -1.41 -32.89
N PHE A 184 8.51 -1.12 -32.14
CA PHE A 184 8.60 -0.48 -30.84
C PHE A 184 8.42 -1.55 -29.73
N ARG A 185 9.47 -1.73 -28.92
CA ARG A 185 9.46 -2.67 -27.79
C ARG A 185 8.70 -2.07 -26.61
N THR A 186 7.38 -2.23 -26.62
CA THR A 186 6.47 -1.63 -25.62
C THR A 186 6.13 -2.55 -24.46
N ILE A 187 6.68 -3.78 -24.42
CA ILE A 187 6.58 -4.67 -23.28
C ILE A 187 7.21 -3.97 -22.06
N CYS A 188 6.49 -3.90 -20.96
CA CYS A 188 6.94 -3.21 -19.76
C CYS A 188 8.18 -3.90 -19.16
N TYR A 189 9.17 -3.14 -18.72
CA TYR A 189 10.40 -3.68 -18.12
C TYR A 189 10.10 -4.50 -16.85
N THR A 190 9.07 -4.12 -16.07
CA THR A 190 8.64 -4.93 -14.92
C THR A 190 8.07 -6.28 -15.35
N THR A 191 7.40 -6.36 -16.49
CA THR A 191 6.94 -7.62 -17.08
C THR A 191 8.14 -8.47 -17.49
N ILE A 192 9.12 -7.87 -18.18
CA ILE A 192 10.35 -8.57 -18.60
C ILE A 192 11.09 -9.15 -17.39
N GLY A 193 11.28 -8.32 -16.34
CA GLY A 193 11.94 -8.73 -15.11
C GLY A 193 11.22 -9.89 -14.42
N ARG A 194 9.88 -9.83 -14.30
CA ARG A 194 9.07 -10.90 -13.73
C ARG A 194 9.16 -12.21 -14.53
N GLN A 195 9.08 -12.13 -15.86
CA GLN A 195 9.19 -13.30 -16.72
C GLN A 195 10.55 -13.98 -16.57
N ASN A 196 11.65 -13.22 -16.53
CA ASN A 196 12.98 -13.74 -16.33
C ASN A 196 13.16 -14.37 -14.94
N GLU A 197 12.79 -13.65 -13.87
CA GLU A 197 12.87 -14.15 -12.50
C GLU A 197 12.01 -15.42 -12.31
N THR A 198 10.81 -15.45 -12.90
CA THR A 198 9.94 -16.63 -12.85
C THR A 198 10.59 -17.85 -13.50
N ARG A 199 11.26 -17.65 -14.65
CA ARG A 199 11.98 -18.73 -15.35
C ARG A 199 13.12 -19.28 -14.48
N GLU A 200 13.91 -18.38 -13.89
CA GLU A 200 15.03 -18.76 -13.02
C GLU A 200 14.56 -19.54 -11.80
N LEU A 201 13.50 -19.06 -11.13
CA LEU A 201 12.91 -19.75 -9.98
C LEU A 201 12.31 -21.10 -10.35
N ALA A 202 11.59 -21.18 -11.47
CA ALA A 202 10.96 -22.42 -11.92
C ALA A 202 11.96 -23.51 -12.24
N MET A 203 13.18 -23.16 -12.68
CA MET A 203 14.27 -24.10 -12.89
C MET A 203 14.92 -24.61 -11.59
N GLN A 204 14.77 -23.86 -10.48
CA GLN A 204 15.44 -24.13 -9.20
C GLN A 204 14.52 -24.76 -8.16
N CYS A 205 13.21 -24.79 -8.40
CA CYS A 205 12.21 -25.22 -7.43
C CYS A 205 11.54 -26.53 -7.85
N ASP A 206 11.19 -27.37 -6.85
CA ASP A 206 10.47 -28.64 -7.08
C ASP A 206 9.00 -28.38 -7.41
N ALA A 207 8.45 -27.26 -6.94
CA ALA A 207 7.09 -26.81 -7.22
C ALA A 207 7.02 -25.27 -7.29
N MET A 208 6.06 -24.77 -8.07
CA MET A 208 5.79 -23.34 -8.21
C MET A 208 4.35 -23.02 -7.83
N LEU A 209 4.17 -21.95 -7.03
CA LEU A 209 2.89 -21.33 -6.74
C LEU A 209 2.79 -20.02 -7.51
N VAL A 210 1.76 -19.91 -8.36
CA VAL A 210 1.46 -18.69 -9.11
C VAL A 210 0.20 -18.05 -8.54
N ILE A 211 0.36 -16.90 -7.85
CA ILE A 211 -0.73 -16.22 -7.19
C ILE A 211 -1.20 -15.04 -8.04
N GLY A 212 -2.51 -14.95 -8.27
CA GLY A 212 -3.13 -13.80 -8.94
C GLY A 212 -4.39 -14.15 -9.72
N GLY A 213 -5.07 -13.10 -10.18
CA GLY A 213 -6.35 -13.20 -10.89
C GLY A 213 -6.26 -14.10 -12.13
N LEU A 214 -7.31 -14.89 -12.37
CA LEU A 214 -7.40 -15.79 -13.53
C LEU A 214 -7.47 -15.01 -14.86
N ASN A 215 -8.05 -13.82 -14.84
CA ASN A 215 -8.20 -12.94 -16.00
C ASN A 215 -6.97 -12.01 -16.21
N SER A 216 -5.95 -12.11 -15.35
CA SER A 216 -4.74 -11.29 -15.49
C SER A 216 -3.80 -11.88 -16.54
N SER A 217 -3.59 -11.16 -17.65
CA SER A 217 -2.67 -11.53 -18.72
C SER A 217 -1.25 -11.79 -18.18
N ASN A 218 -0.74 -10.91 -17.31
CA ASN A 218 0.58 -11.11 -16.71
C ASN A 218 0.64 -12.40 -15.87
N THR A 219 -0.37 -12.69 -15.03
CA THR A 219 -0.41 -13.92 -14.23
C THR A 219 -0.43 -15.17 -15.12
N ASN A 220 -1.20 -15.12 -16.22
CA ASN A 220 -1.27 -16.22 -17.19
C ASN A 220 0.10 -16.49 -17.82
N LYS A 221 0.84 -15.44 -18.20
CA LYS A 221 2.20 -15.60 -18.78
C LYS A 221 3.18 -16.19 -17.78
N LEU A 222 3.15 -15.75 -16.52
CA LEU A 222 3.99 -16.34 -15.48
C LEU A 222 3.67 -17.83 -15.26
N TYR A 223 2.38 -18.19 -15.27
CA TYR A 223 1.95 -19.57 -15.17
C TYR A 223 2.45 -20.41 -16.35
N GLU A 224 2.32 -19.91 -17.61
CA GLU A 224 2.85 -20.55 -18.80
C GLU A 224 4.36 -20.83 -18.67
N ILE A 225 5.13 -19.83 -18.21
CA ILE A 225 6.59 -19.97 -18.00
C ILE A 225 6.89 -21.00 -16.92
N CYS A 226 6.16 -21.00 -15.80
CA CYS A 226 6.33 -22.02 -14.76
C CYS A 226 6.11 -23.42 -15.33
N CYS A 227 5.04 -23.64 -16.11
CA CYS A 227 4.73 -24.94 -16.71
C CYS A 227 5.78 -25.43 -17.71
N GLN A 228 6.53 -24.52 -18.35
CA GLN A 228 7.63 -24.89 -19.26
C GLN A 228 8.87 -25.41 -18.52
N HIS A 229 9.10 -24.94 -17.29
CA HIS A 229 10.35 -25.16 -16.56
C HIS A 229 10.21 -25.97 -15.26
N CYS A 230 8.99 -26.11 -14.73
CA CYS A 230 8.70 -26.87 -13.51
C CYS A 230 7.55 -27.86 -13.75
N LYS A 231 7.70 -29.10 -13.24
CA LYS A 231 6.68 -30.16 -13.41
C LYS A 231 5.44 -29.93 -12.52
N ASN A 232 5.62 -29.29 -11.37
CA ASN A 232 4.57 -29.12 -10.37
C ASN A 232 4.22 -27.65 -10.22
N VAL A 233 3.20 -27.19 -10.94
CA VAL A 233 2.77 -25.79 -10.93
C VAL A 233 1.34 -25.70 -10.40
N PHE A 234 1.16 -24.89 -9.39
CA PHE A 234 -0.14 -24.63 -8.76
C PHE A 234 -0.53 -23.18 -8.97
N ARG A 235 -1.70 -22.98 -9.56
CA ARG A 235 -2.29 -21.66 -9.72
C ARG A 235 -3.33 -21.43 -8.65
N MET A 236 -3.33 -20.23 -8.09
CA MET A 236 -4.25 -19.84 -7.03
C MET A 236 -4.63 -18.37 -7.15
N LYS A 237 -5.90 -18.08 -6.89
CA LYS A 237 -6.42 -16.71 -6.84
C LYS A 237 -6.09 -16.05 -5.51
N ASN A 238 -6.29 -16.78 -4.43
CA ASN A 238 -6.05 -16.32 -3.06
C ASN A 238 -5.67 -17.49 -2.13
N CYS A 239 -5.55 -17.20 -0.86
CA CYS A 239 -5.17 -18.15 0.17
C CYS A 239 -6.14 -19.34 0.34
N ALA A 240 -7.44 -19.19 -0.05
CA ALA A 240 -8.42 -20.29 0.06
C ALA A 240 -8.09 -21.44 -0.88
N ASP A 241 -7.46 -21.16 -2.02
CA ASP A 241 -7.09 -22.17 -3.03
C ASP A 241 -5.85 -22.99 -2.62
N LEU A 242 -5.21 -22.68 -1.48
CA LEU A 242 -3.97 -23.32 -1.05
C LEU A 242 -4.16 -24.80 -0.73
N LYS A 243 -3.63 -25.66 -1.59
CA LYS A 243 -3.59 -27.13 -1.40
C LYS A 243 -2.36 -27.54 -0.57
N TYR A 244 -2.29 -27.10 0.67
CA TYR A 244 -1.12 -27.26 1.54
C TYR A 244 -0.65 -28.72 1.64
N LYS A 245 -1.57 -29.70 1.83
CA LYS A 245 -1.23 -31.14 1.94
C LYS A 245 -0.47 -31.67 0.70
N THR A 246 -0.67 -31.07 -0.48
CA THR A 246 0.05 -31.41 -1.69
C THR A 246 1.39 -30.71 -1.75
N ILE A 247 1.41 -29.41 -1.39
CA ILE A 247 2.59 -28.54 -1.52
C ILE A 247 3.69 -28.92 -0.51
N LYS A 248 3.34 -29.34 0.69
CA LYS A 248 4.31 -29.75 1.72
C LYS A 248 5.21 -30.93 1.34
N ARG A 249 4.86 -31.67 0.30
CA ARG A 249 5.65 -32.82 -0.20
C ARG A 249 6.92 -32.40 -0.93
N PHE A 250 7.01 -31.13 -1.33
CA PHE A 250 8.14 -30.58 -2.07
C PHE A 250 9.19 -30.01 -1.12
N LYS A 251 10.46 -30.18 -1.45
CA LYS A 251 11.57 -29.66 -0.64
C LYS A 251 11.73 -28.15 -0.83
N LYS A 252 11.60 -27.68 -2.08
CA LYS A 252 11.76 -26.26 -2.43
C LYS A 252 10.57 -25.78 -3.27
N VAL A 253 9.88 -24.75 -2.77
CA VAL A 253 8.68 -24.18 -3.38
C VAL A 253 8.92 -22.73 -3.73
N GLY A 254 8.79 -22.39 -5.02
CA GLY A 254 8.86 -21.02 -5.51
C GLY A 254 7.49 -20.35 -5.51
N ILE A 255 7.40 -19.10 -5.10
CA ILE A 255 6.18 -18.27 -5.14
C ILE A 255 6.40 -17.10 -6.07
N VAL A 256 5.55 -16.96 -7.08
CA VAL A 256 5.50 -15.82 -7.99
C VAL A 256 4.09 -15.22 -8.00
N THR A 257 3.99 -13.92 -8.24
CA THR A 257 2.70 -13.24 -8.24
C THR A 257 2.49 -12.40 -9.49
N GLY A 258 1.24 -12.25 -9.90
CA GLY A 258 0.86 -11.29 -10.92
C GLY A 258 1.18 -9.85 -10.52
N ALA A 259 1.32 -8.95 -11.50
CA ALA A 259 1.56 -7.52 -11.26
C ALA A 259 0.36 -6.82 -10.60
N SER A 260 -0.81 -7.41 -10.65
CA SER A 260 -2.07 -6.98 -10.00
C SER A 260 -2.36 -7.70 -8.68
N THR A 261 -1.40 -8.45 -8.13
CA THR A 261 -1.54 -9.17 -6.86
C THR A 261 -0.92 -8.36 -5.74
N PRO A 262 -1.67 -7.92 -4.72
CA PRO A 262 -1.13 -7.15 -3.62
C PRO A 262 -0.25 -7.99 -2.68
N ASN A 263 0.68 -7.34 -1.99
CA ASN A 263 1.60 -8.03 -1.08
C ASN A 263 0.89 -8.78 0.05
N TRP A 264 -0.23 -8.27 0.55
CA TRP A 264 -0.96 -8.92 1.64
C TRP A 264 -1.49 -10.31 1.26
N GLN A 265 -1.89 -10.53 -0.02
CA GLN A 265 -2.29 -11.87 -0.50
C GLN A 265 -1.12 -12.88 -0.42
N THR A 266 0.09 -12.44 -0.74
CA THR A 266 1.29 -13.28 -0.61
C THR A 266 1.58 -13.58 0.86
N GLN A 267 1.46 -12.58 1.72
CA GLN A 267 1.67 -12.73 3.17
C GLN A 267 0.66 -13.69 3.80
N GLU A 268 -0.61 -13.62 3.41
CA GLU A 268 -1.64 -14.57 3.88
C GLU A 268 -1.30 -16.02 3.52
N VAL A 269 -0.83 -16.26 2.29
CA VAL A 269 -0.40 -17.59 1.85
C VAL A 269 0.77 -18.08 2.70
N LEU A 270 1.77 -17.24 2.94
CA LEU A 270 2.94 -17.58 3.76
C LEU A 270 2.55 -17.88 5.20
N LEU A 271 1.74 -17.03 5.83
CA LEU A 271 1.24 -17.22 7.19
C LEU A 271 0.46 -18.54 7.32
N LYS A 272 -0.43 -18.84 6.37
CA LYS A 272 -1.17 -20.09 6.37
C LYS A 272 -0.26 -21.30 6.23
N MET A 273 0.76 -21.24 5.37
CA MET A 273 1.76 -22.30 5.24
C MET A 273 2.52 -22.52 6.54
N GLU A 274 2.95 -21.45 7.24
CA GLU A 274 3.63 -21.54 8.54
C GLU A 274 2.74 -22.09 9.62
N MET A 275 1.48 -21.61 9.73
CA MET A 275 0.52 -22.07 10.74
C MET A 275 0.23 -23.56 10.62
N VAL A 276 0.03 -24.06 9.40
CA VAL A 276 -0.25 -25.48 9.16
C VAL A 276 0.99 -26.33 9.42
N THR A 277 2.21 -25.84 9.07
CA THR A 277 3.45 -26.53 9.40
C THR A 277 3.61 -26.68 10.91
N LYS A 278 3.43 -25.62 11.67
CA LYS A 278 3.50 -25.65 13.15
C LYS A 278 2.45 -26.57 13.77
N ALA A 279 1.23 -26.58 13.21
CA ALA A 279 0.16 -27.45 13.71
C ALA A 279 0.40 -28.94 13.43
N GLU A 280 1.15 -29.28 12.35
CA GLU A 280 1.50 -30.67 12.01
C GLU A 280 2.77 -31.16 12.72
N GLU A 281 3.69 -30.25 13.05
CA GLU A 281 4.91 -30.55 13.82
C GLU A 281 4.61 -30.72 15.32
N ALA A 282 3.44 -30.26 15.79
CA ALA A 282 2.98 -30.54 17.15
C ALA A 282 2.75 -32.04 17.32
N THR A 283 3.61 -32.70 18.08
CA THR A 283 3.47 -34.13 18.40
C THR A 283 2.26 -34.35 19.33
N MET A 284 1.75 -35.61 19.38
CA MET A 284 0.73 -35.96 20.41
C MET A 284 1.21 -35.62 21.81
N GLN A 285 2.51 -35.66 22.06
CA GLN A 285 3.11 -35.24 23.32
C GLN A 285 2.96 -33.73 23.55
N ASP A 286 3.16 -32.90 22.52
CA ASP A 286 2.95 -31.45 22.59
C ASP A 286 1.47 -31.10 22.78
N ILE A 287 0.55 -31.92 22.23
CA ILE A 287 -0.90 -31.80 22.43
C ILE A 287 -1.27 -32.17 23.86
N VAL A 288 -0.71 -33.29 24.37
CA VAL A 288 -0.92 -33.73 25.77
C VAL A 288 -0.26 -32.73 26.73
N ASP A 289 0.92 -32.24 26.43
CA ASP A 289 1.61 -31.23 27.24
C ASP A 289 0.88 -29.87 27.18
N SER A 290 0.24 -29.52 26.05
CA SER A 290 -0.61 -28.32 25.94
C SER A 290 -1.96 -28.50 26.70
N MET A 291 -2.49 -29.73 26.79
CA MET A 291 -3.68 -30.04 27.57
C MET A 291 -3.35 -30.19 29.09
N GLY A 292 -2.10 -30.51 29.42
CA GLY A 292 -1.57 -30.60 30.80
C GLY A 292 -0.76 -29.38 31.25
N ALA A 293 -0.25 -28.61 30.35
CA ALA A 293 0.52 -27.39 30.62
C ALA A 293 -0.42 -26.26 31.03
N GLN A 294 -0.29 -25.81 32.25
CA GLN A 294 -0.81 -24.53 32.69
C GLN A 294 -0.39 -23.47 31.66
N GLN A 295 -1.37 -22.81 31.07
CA GLN A 295 -1.15 -21.74 30.08
C GLN A 295 -0.10 -20.75 30.63
N LYS A 296 1.09 -20.71 30.04
CA LYS A 296 2.16 -19.78 30.45
C LYS A 296 1.81 -18.39 29.94
N PHE A 297 1.23 -17.58 30.78
CA PHE A 297 0.99 -16.18 30.49
C PHE A 297 2.31 -15.45 30.30
N LYS A 298 2.33 -14.43 29.44
CA LYS A 298 3.48 -13.54 29.26
C LYS A 298 3.17 -12.18 29.86
N LYS A 299 4.16 -11.55 30.49
CA LYS A 299 4.03 -10.17 30.96
C LYS A 299 3.65 -9.24 29.78
N GLY A 300 2.65 -8.40 29.95
CA GLY A 300 2.10 -7.51 28.91
C GLY A 300 1.04 -8.19 28.01
N GLN A 301 0.69 -9.45 28.23
CA GLN A 301 -0.35 -10.15 27.46
C GLN A 301 -1.73 -9.70 27.90
N LEU A 302 -2.59 -9.35 26.91
CA LEU A 302 -4.02 -9.15 27.12
C LEU A 302 -4.73 -10.51 27.21
N ILE A 303 -5.62 -10.65 28.17
CA ILE A 303 -6.45 -11.84 28.38
C ILE A 303 -7.88 -11.42 28.69
N THR A 304 -8.84 -12.23 28.29
CA THR A 304 -10.25 -12.10 28.69
C THR A 304 -10.51 -13.12 29.81
N ALA A 305 -10.91 -12.66 30.97
CA ALA A 305 -11.20 -13.51 32.11
C ALA A 305 -12.66 -13.32 32.56
N THR A 306 -13.25 -14.34 33.19
CA THR A 306 -14.64 -14.28 33.66
C THR A 306 -14.67 -13.92 35.14
N ILE A 307 -15.51 -12.99 35.53
CA ILE A 307 -15.69 -12.61 36.96
C ILE A 307 -16.37 -13.78 37.71
N SER A 308 -15.70 -14.31 38.74
CA SER A 308 -16.26 -15.40 39.57
C SER A 308 -16.88 -14.89 40.88
N SER A 309 -16.26 -13.88 41.50
CA SER A 309 -16.78 -13.21 42.68
C SER A 309 -16.10 -11.88 42.92
N ALA A 310 -16.60 -11.05 43.82
CA ALA A 310 -15.97 -9.81 44.26
C ALA A 310 -16.08 -9.66 45.77
N ASP A 311 -15.00 -9.22 46.41
CA ASP A 311 -14.90 -8.97 47.83
C ASP A 311 -14.11 -7.69 48.14
N ASP A 312 -13.88 -7.38 49.42
CA ASP A 312 -13.14 -6.18 49.82
C ASP A 312 -11.65 -6.16 49.41
N SER A 313 -11.10 -7.31 49.00
CA SER A 313 -9.72 -7.43 48.53
C SER A 313 -9.59 -7.14 47.04
N GLY A 314 -10.66 -7.36 46.26
CA GLY A 314 -10.71 -7.17 44.84
C GLY A 314 -11.72 -8.02 44.10
N VAL A 315 -11.55 -8.19 42.79
CA VAL A 315 -12.41 -9.02 41.94
C VAL A 315 -11.71 -10.36 41.67
N GLN A 316 -12.37 -11.47 42.02
CA GLN A 316 -11.87 -12.80 41.66
C GLN A 316 -12.26 -13.09 40.20
N VAL A 317 -11.28 -13.46 39.40
CA VAL A 317 -11.48 -13.77 37.98
C VAL A 317 -10.96 -15.15 37.64
N LEU A 318 -11.72 -15.87 36.83
CA LEU A 318 -11.35 -17.18 36.31
C LEU A 318 -10.55 -16.95 35.01
N LEU A 319 -9.31 -17.44 34.99
CA LEU A 319 -8.43 -17.30 33.81
C LEU A 319 -8.93 -18.17 32.65
N PRO A 320 -8.78 -17.67 31.38
CA PRO A 320 -9.24 -18.40 30.21
C PRO A 320 -8.55 -19.75 30.07
N ASN A 321 -9.33 -20.77 29.71
CA ASN A 321 -8.88 -22.17 29.53
C ASN A 321 -8.20 -22.82 30.76
N THR A 322 -8.42 -22.29 31.95
CA THR A 322 -7.93 -22.86 33.21
C THR A 322 -9.04 -22.89 34.24
N LYS A 323 -8.86 -23.70 35.27
CA LYS A 323 -9.73 -23.68 36.48
C LYS A 323 -9.12 -22.85 37.62
N LYS A 324 -8.14 -21.98 37.29
CA LYS A 324 -7.47 -21.13 38.28
C LYS A 324 -8.17 -19.79 38.39
N GLU A 325 -8.50 -19.45 39.63
CA GLU A 325 -8.96 -18.12 40.00
C GLU A 325 -7.77 -17.27 40.45
N VAL A 326 -7.77 -16.00 40.02
CA VAL A 326 -6.77 -15.02 40.40
C VAL A 326 -7.49 -13.76 40.86
N VAL A 327 -6.97 -13.13 41.91
CA VAL A 327 -7.53 -11.88 42.43
C VAL A 327 -6.99 -10.71 41.64
N LEU A 328 -7.86 -9.93 41.01
CA LEU A 328 -7.58 -8.60 40.50
C LEU A 328 -7.67 -7.62 41.70
N GLU A 329 -6.53 -7.17 42.17
CA GLU A 329 -6.45 -6.27 43.32
C GLU A 329 -7.29 -4.99 43.10
N LYS A 330 -8.00 -4.50 44.12
CA LYS A 330 -8.88 -3.30 44.05
C LYS A 330 -8.18 -2.05 43.50
N GLY A 331 -6.85 -1.94 43.70
CA GLY A 331 -6.03 -0.85 43.17
C GLY A 331 -5.77 -0.91 41.65
N GLU A 332 -5.96 -2.08 41.05
CA GLU A 332 -5.70 -2.36 39.63
C GLU A 332 -7.00 -2.42 38.79
N VAL A 333 -8.15 -2.26 39.42
CA VAL A 333 -9.46 -2.11 38.75
C VAL A 333 -9.62 -0.70 38.20
N ASP A 334 -10.14 -0.54 36.98
CA ASP A 334 -10.39 0.78 36.38
C ASP A 334 -11.72 1.36 36.85
N CYS A 335 -11.73 1.84 38.11
CA CYS A 335 -12.84 2.57 38.70
C CYS A 335 -12.29 3.69 39.60
N GLU A 336 -13.09 4.78 39.81
CA GLU A 336 -12.72 5.87 40.71
C GLU A 336 -12.72 5.43 42.17
N THR A 337 -13.75 4.66 42.59
CA THR A 337 -13.86 4.10 43.90
C THR A 337 -14.32 2.64 43.78
N TYR A 338 -13.54 1.71 44.31
CA TYR A 338 -13.88 0.30 44.27
C TYR A 338 -15.05 -0.01 45.23
N CYS A 339 -16.11 -0.62 44.70
CA CYS A 339 -17.23 -1.16 45.49
C CYS A 339 -17.47 -2.62 45.07
N ALA A 340 -17.35 -3.55 46.00
CA ALA A 340 -17.53 -4.99 45.73
C ALA A 340 -18.93 -5.31 45.19
N ALA A 341 -19.98 -4.58 45.65
CA ALA A 341 -21.35 -4.77 45.20
C ALA A 341 -21.57 -4.52 43.70
N ASP A 342 -20.82 -3.56 43.10
CA ASP A 342 -20.92 -3.24 41.68
C ASP A 342 -20.40 -4.37 40.80
N PHE A 343 -19.43 -5.13 41.28
CA PHE A 343 -18.85 -6.28 40.57
C PHE A 343 -19.56 -7.59 40.91
N ALA A 344 -20.22 -7.68 42.09
CA ALA A 344 -21.04 -8.83 42.43
C ALA A 344 -22.24 -8.99 41.49
N SER A 345 -22.78 -7.90 40.96
CA SER A 345 -23.83 -7.91 39.94
C SER A 345 -23.36 -8.38 38.56
N LYS A 346 -22.03 -8.38 38.31
CA LYS A 346 -21.38 -8.73 37.04
C LYS A 346 -20.73 -10.12 37.06
N VAL A 347 -21.04 -10.94 38.05
CA VAL A 347 -20.54 -12.33 38.09
C VAL A 347 -21.01 -13.10 36.88
N GLY A 348 -20.06 -13.73 36.18
CA GLY A 348 -20.26 -14.41 34.90
C GLY A 348 -19.99 -13.55 33.64
N GLU A 349 -19.77 -12.24 33.80
CA GLU A 349 -19.35 -11.40 32.71
C GLU A 349 -17.84 -11.53 32.40
N GLU A 350 -17.48 -11.29 31.17
CA GLU A 350 -16.08 -11.28 30.71
C GLU A 350 -15.46 -9.89 30.92
N ILE A 351 -14.22 -9.88 31.42
CA ILE A 351 -13.44 -8.66 31.64
C ILE A 351 -12.07 -8.78 30.97
N GLU A 352 -11.66 -7.73 30.22
CA GLU A 352 -10.31 -7.65 29.63
C GLU A 352 -9.29 -7.23 30.69
N LEU A 353 -8.18 -7.96 30.79
CA LEU A 353 -7.13 -7.76 31.77
C LEU A 353 -5.75 -7.91 31.14
N MET A 354 -4.78 -7.19 31.65
CA MET A 354 -3.37 -7.32 31.26
C MET A 354 -2.59 -8.08 32.32
N VAL A 355 -1.76 -9.03 31.89
CA VAL A 355 -0.85 -9.76 32.78
C VAL A 355 0.35 -8.89 33.12
N VAL A 356 0.45 -8.45 34.38
CA VAL A 356 1.55 -7.60 34.88
C VAL A 356 2.73 -8.43 35.39
N ALA A 357 2.46 -9.55 35.99
CA ALA A 357 3.46 -10.51 36.47
C ALA A 357 2.99 -11.95 36.24
N VAL A 358 3.92 -12.90 36.14
CA VAL A 358 3.67 -14.29 35.76
C VAL A 358 3.82 -15.24 36.93
N ASN A 359 4.69 -14.96 37.90
CA ASN A 359 4.89 -15.78 39.11
C ASN A 359 4.97 -14.89 40.35
N PRO A 360 3.90 -14.79 41.17
CA PRO A 360 2.52 -15.20 40.89
C PRO A 360 1.89 -14.37 39.76
N VAL A 361 0.82 -14.91 39.14
CA VAL A 361 0.08 -14.17 38.11
C VAL A 361 -0.60 -12.96 38.75
N LYS A 362 -0.23 -11.75 38.31
CA LYS A 362 -0.89 -10.51 38.70
C LYS A 362 -1.52 -9.87 37.45
N LEU A 363 -2.71 -9.32 37.64
CA LEU A 363 -3.54 -8.76 36.58
C LEU A 363 -3.81 -7.28 36.85
N SER A 364 -3.99 -6.49 35.79
CA SER A 364 -4.36 -5.09 35.90
C SER A 364 -5.30 -4.69 34.76
N GLN A 365 -6.34 -3.95 35.08
CA GLN A 365 -7.22 -3.31 34.13
C GLN A 365 -6.71 -1.90 33.79
N LYS A 366 -6.16 -1.17 34.76
CA LYS A 366 -5.62 0.18 34.57
C LYS A 366 -4.46 0.23 33.57
N GLN A 367 -3.67 -0.85 33.48
CA GLN A 367 -2.57 -0.92 32.52
C GLN A 367 -3.06 -0.95 31.07
N ILE A 368 -4.23 -1.52 30.78
CA ILE A 368 -4.83 -1.54 29.44
C ILE A 368 -5.12 -0.12 28.97
N LYS A 369 -5.72 0.68 29.85
CA LYS A 369 -6.06 2.09 29.55
C LYS A 369 -4.82 2.89 29.22
N LYS A 370 -3.76 2.75 30.02
CA LYS A 370 -2.47 3.41 29.77
C LYS A 370 -1.86 3.03 28.42
N VAL A 371 -1.91 1.73 28.07
CA VAL A 371 -1.37 1.28 26.77
C VAL A 371 -2.21 1.81 25.62
N LYS A 372 -3.55 1.77 25.72
CA LYS A 372 -4.44 2.34 24.71
C LYS A 372 -4.26 3.87 24.54
N GLU A 373 -4.05 4.58 25.62
CA GLU A 373 -3.75 6.02 25.61
C GLU A 373 -2.38 6.32 24.97
N GLU A 374 -1.34 5.52 25.28
CA GLU A 374 -0.03 5.62 24.64
C GLU A 374 -0.09 5.31 23.14
N GLU A 375 -0.83 4.29 22.75
CA GLU A 375 -1.03 3.94 21.32
C GLU A 375 -1.79 5.02 20.56
N ALA A 376 -2.85 5.57 21.15
CA ALA A 376 -3.61 6.67 20.57
C ALA A 376 -2.74 7.93 20.41
N MET A 377 -1.95 8.26 21.44
CA MET A 377 -1.00 9.38 21.39
C MET A 377 0.06 9.16 20.29
N LEU A 378 0.60 7.93 20.16
CA LEU A 378 1.55 7.61 19.09
C LEU A 378 0.92 7.74 17.70
N ALA A 379 -0.30 7.26 17.53
CA ALA A 379 -1.03 7.38 16.27
C ALA A 379 -1.21 8.84 15.88
N ASP A 380 -1.55 9.71 16.83
CA ASP A 380 -1.76 11.14 16.63
C ASP A 380 -0.46 11.83 16.18
N ILE A 381 0.65 11.59 16.87
CA ILE A 381 1.94 12.21 16.50
C ILE A 381 2.54 11.66 15.21
N VAL A 382 2.29 10.37 14.89
CA VAL A 382 2.71 9.75 13.61
C VAL A 382 1.86 10.29 12.45
N ALA A 383 0.59 10.64 12.68
CA ALA A 383 -0.26 11.33 11.70
C ALA A 383 0.25 12.73 11.31
N GLY A 384 1.31 13.21 11.98
CA GLY A 384 1.98 14.48 11.68
C GLY A 384 1.50 15.66 12.53
N ASN A 385 0.72 15.41 13.57
CA ASN A 385 0.30 16.42 14.52
C ASN A 385 1.49 16.87 15.40
N GLU A 386 1.41 18.13 15.86
CA GLU A 386 2.43 18.69 16.72
C GLU A 386 2.22 18.23 18.17
N PHE A 387 3.31 17.91 18.83
CA PHE A 387 3.30 17.57 20.25
C PHE A 387 4.35 18.33 21.01
N ALA A 388 4.21 18.41 22.33
CA ALA A 388 5.08 19.19 23.17
C ALA A 388 5.78 18.30 24.20
N VAL A 389 7.12 18.41 24.27
CA VAL A 389 7.96 17.66 25.20
C VAL A 389 8.84 18.62 26.02
N THR A 390 8.95 18.34 27.32
CA THR A 390 9.93 19.04 28.17
C THR A 390 11.29 18.37 28.00
N CYS A 391 12.29 19.17 27.67
CA CYS A 391 13.65 18.69 27.51
C CYS A 391 14.22 18.30 28.88
N THR A 392 14.55 17.03 29.09
CA THR A 392 15.11 16.49 30.36
C THR A 392 16.63 16.46 30.37
N GLY A 393 17.27 16.45 29.19
CA GLY A 393 18.71 16.39 29.07
C GLY A 393 19.24 16.73 27.68
N PHE A 394 20.56 16.68 27.53
CA PHE A 394 21.23 16.85 26.23
C PHE A 394 22.47 15.95 26.14
N ASN A 395 22.89 15.67 24.91
CA ASN A 395 24.14 14.99 24.59
C ASN A 395 24.83 15.68 23.40
N LYS A 396 26.02 15.18 22.98
CA LYS A 396 26.75 15.75 21.83
C LYS A 396 25.95 15.77 20.52
N GLY A 397 24.91 14.96 20.38
CA GLY A 397 24.11 14.83 19.19
C GLY A 397 22.81 15.64 19.19
N GLY A 398 22.29 16.08 20.36
CA GLY A 398 21.00 16.75 20.46
C GLY A 398 20.41 16.78 21.86
N LEU A 399 19.10 17.09 21.91
CA LEU A 399 18.32 17.17 23.13
C LEU A 399 17.54 15.86 23.35
N THR A 400 17.31 15.54 24.64
CA THR A 400 16.49 14.39 25.04
C THR A 400 15.34 14.83 25.92
N GLY A 401 14.19 14.18 25.75
CA GLY A 401 12.99 14.39 26.56
C GLY A 401 12.20 13.09 26.70
N GLU A 402 11.14 13.11 27.49
CA GLU A 402 10.29 11.95 27.74
C GLU A 402 8.86 12.25 27.34
N LEU A 403 8.20 11.27 26.69
CA LEU A 403 6.81 11.33 26.30
C LEU A 403 6.15 9.97 26.59
N GLY A 404 5.44 9.88 27.72
CA GLY A 404 4.94 8.59 28.21
C GLY A 404 6.10 7.61 28.49
N SER A 405 6.06 6.45 27.85
CA SER A 405 7.15 5.44 27.95
C SER A 405 8.23 5.60 26.87
N TYR A 406 8.16 6.64 26.04
CA TYR A 406 9.08 6.88 24.92
C TYR A 406 10.11 7.97 25.25
N THR A 407 11.35 7.72 24.83
CA THR A 407 12.39 8.75 24.83
C THR A 407 12.34 9.50 23.52
N VAL A 408 12.18 10.82 23.58
CA VAL A 408 12.19 11.70 22.42
C VAL A 408 13.57 12.29 22.25
N PHE A 409 14.17 12.08 21.08
CA PHE A 409 15.46 12.64 20.71
C PHE A 409 15.30 13.70 19.64
N VAL A 410 15.85 14.89 19.87
CA VAL A 410 15.84 16.01 18.91
C VAL A 410 17.29 16.27 18.49
N PRO A 411 17.73 15.86 17.28
CA PRO A 411 19.06 16.14 16.79
C PRO A 411 19.37 17.64 16.82
N ALA A 412 20.59 18.03 17.11
CA ALA A 412 20.99 19.45 17.23
C ALA A 412 20.65 20.27 15.97
N ARG A 413 20.72 19.67 14.78
CA ARG A 413 20.36 20.27 13.48
C ARG A 413 18.85 20.46 13.30
N GLU A 414 18.02 19.78 14.09
CA GLU A 414 16.57 19.79 14.01
C GLU A 414 15.92 20.70 15.07
N ILE A 415 16.69 21.43 15.85
CA ILE A 415 16.18 22.37 16.86
C ILE A 415 15.75 23.69 16.20
N ARG A 416 16.57 24.24 15.29
CA ARG A 416 16.26 25.47 14.52
C ARG A 416 17.13 25.53 13.25
N SER A 417 16.78 26.45 12.33
CA SER A 417 17.64 26.77 11.18
C SER A 417 18.94 27.40 11.65
N GLY A 418 20.06 26.69 11.46
CA GLY A 418 21.41 27.12 11.87
C GLY A 418 21.99 26.33 13.06
N TYR A 419 23.30 26.53 13.29
CA TYR A 419 24.03 25.76 14.29
C TYR A 419 23.74 26.26 15.72
N VAL A 420 23.35 25.32 16.59
CA VAL A 420 23.08 25.59 18.02
C VAL A 420 24.32 25.27 18.83
N LYS A 421 25.01 26.30 19.35
CA LYS A 421 26.22 26.14 20.15
C LYS A 421 25.97 25.73 21.61
N GLU A 422 24.83 26.10 22.19
CA GLU A 422 24.50 25.96 23.61
C GLU A 422 23.22 25.17 23.81
N LEU A 423 23.34 23.86 23.84
CA LEU A 423 22.20 22.95 24.04
C LEU A 423 21.65 23.00 25.48
N GLU A 424 22.49 23.35 26.43
CA GLU A 424 22.15 23.47 27.87
C GLU A 424 20.99 24.43 28.14
N LYS A 425 20.84 25.51 27.34
CA LYS A 425 19.79 26.50 27.48
C LYS A 425 18.37 25.99 27.16
N TYR A 426 18.28 24.79 26.59
CA TYR A 426 17.03 24.17 26.26
C TYR A 426 16.54 23.17 27.33
N VAL A 427 17.39 22.74 28.25
CA VAL A 427 17.02 21.87 29.36
C VAL A 427 15.96 22.56 30.23
N GLY A 428 14.90 21.85 30.57
CA GLY A 428 13.75 22.38 31.30
C GLY A 428 12.72 23.15 30.45
N LYS A 429 13.02 23.43 29.16
CA LYS A 429 12.05 24.10 28.27
C LYS A 429 11.13 23.10 27.59
N LYS A 430 9.90 23.54 27.39
CA LYS A 430 8.89 22.80 26.63
C LYS A 430 9.04 23.13 25.14
N LEU A 431 9.35 22.12 24.32
CA LEU A 431 9.56 22.25 22.89
C LEU A 431 8.34 21.72 22.14
N ARG A 432 7.89 22.43 21.11
CA ARG A 432 6.88 21.94 20.13
C ARG A 432 7.63 21.20 19.05
N LEU A 433 7.23 19.97 18.80
CA LEU A 433 7.95 19.03 17.95
C LEU A 433 7.02 18.35 16.95
N LYS A 434 7.58 17.97 15.79
CA LYS A 434 6.98 17.06 14.83
C LYS A 434 7.85 15.81 14.70
N VAL A 435 7.21 14.64 14.58
CA VAL A 435 7.93 13.38 14.38
C VAL A 435 8.62 13.35 13.01
N ILE A 436 9.87 12.91 13.00
CA ILE A 436 10.61 12.55 11.78
C ILE A 436 10.60 11.03 11.61
N GLU A 437 10.88 10.29 12.68
CA GLU A 437 11.04 8.84 12.65
C GLU A 437 10.72 8.24 14.02
N VAL A 438 10.03 7.09 14.03
CA VAL A 438 9.85 6.28 15.23
C VAL A 438 10.74 5.04 15.10
N LYS A 439 11.75 4.93 15.92
CA LYS A 439 12.62 3.74 15.95
C LYS A 439 12.00 2.66 16.79
N SER A 440 11.88 1.50 16.14
CA SER A 440 11.20 0.27 16.49
C SER A 440 10.90 -0.02 17.97
N GLU A 441 9.84 -0.81 18.19
CA GLU A 441 9.20 -1.27 19.44
C GLU A 441 10.14 -1.69 20.58
N ARG A 442 11.38 -2.10 20.31
CA ARG A 442 12.34 -2.51 21.35
C ARG A 442 13.07 -1.35 22.02
N ARG A 443 13.26 -0.21 21.36
CA ARG A 443 14.01 0.94 21.90
C ARG A 443 13.12 2.07 22.40
N LYS A 444 11.84 2.09 22.05
CA LYS A 444 10.88 3.15 22.43
C LYS A 444 11.49 4.56 22.26
N GLU A 445 12.11 4.84 21.10
CA GLU A 445 12.76 6.10 20.79
C GLU A 445 12.05 6.80 19.62
N ILE A 446 11.72 8.07 19.79
CA ILE A 446 11.13 8.95 18.79
C ILE A 446 12.14 10.01 18.39
N ILE A 447 12.44 10.15 17.10
CA ILE A 447 13.22 11.27 16.57
C ILE A 447 12.27 12.35 16.10
N ALA A 448 12.46 13.58 16.58
CA ALA A 448 11.58 14.68 16.31
C ALA A 448 12.32 15.96 15.91
N SER A 449 11.62 16.90 15.26
CA SER A 449 12.13 18.19 14.80
C SER A 449 11.28 19.35 15.29
N GLN A 450 11.92 20.38 15.80
CA GLN A 450 11.32 21.70 16.01
C GLN A 450 11.50 22.59 14.78
N ARG A 451 12.59 22.38 14.03
CA ARG A 451 12.93 23.17 12.85
C ARG A 451 11.81 23.18 11.81
N VAL A 452 11.19 22.03 11.55
CA VAL A 452 10.09 21.89 10.58
C VAL A 452 8.91 22.82 10.94
N ILE A 453 8.59 22.97 12.23
CA ILE A 453 7.50 23.86 12.70
C ILE A 453 7.91 25.32 12.49
N ILE A 454 9.14 25.69 12.89
CA ILE A 454 9.63 27.07 12.77
C ILE A 454 9.71 27.50 11.30
N GLU A 455 10.18 26.62 10.41
CA GLU A 455 10.26 26.89 8.96
C GLU A 455 8.87 27.01 8.34
N ALA A 456 7.91 26.18 8.74
CA ALA A 456 6.53 26.27 8.29
C ALA A 456 5.84 27.56 8.76
N GLU A 457 6.03 27.96 10.03
CA GLU A 457 5.51 29.22 10.55
C GLU A 457 6.13 30.45 9.85
N LYS A 458 7.42 30.39 9.53
CA LYS A 458 8.10 31.45 8.78
C LYS A 458 7.56 31.57 7.36
N ALA A 459 7.45 30.44 6.66
CA ALA A 459 6.89 30.39 5.32
C ALA A 459 5.43 30.89 5.27
N ALA A 460 4.61 30.51 6.27
CA ALA A 460 3.24 31.00 6.38
C ALA A 460 3.17 32.52 6.62
N LYS A 461 4.06 33.08 7.45
CA LYS A 461 4.15 34.54 7.67
C LYS A 461 4.59 35.29 6.41
N GLU A 462 5.58 34.73 5.67
CA GLU A 462 6.04 35.30 4.41
C GLU A 462 4.95 35.25 3.33
N ALA A 463 4.23 34.13 3.23
CA ALA A 463 3.09 33.99 2.33
C ALA A 463 1.95 34.95 2.68
N ALA A 464 1.61 35.11 3.97
CA ALA A 464 0.60 36.04 4.43
C ALA A 464 1.00 37.52 4.18
N LYS A 465 2.30 37.83 4.28
CA LYS A 465 2.82 39.15 3.93
C LYS A 465 2.72 39.42 2.44
N ALA A 466 3.17 38.44 1.62
CA ALA A 466 3.08 38.54 0.16
C ALA A 466 1.62 38.64 -0.33
N ALA A 467 0.69 37.93 0.30
CA ALA A 467 -0.73 38.02 -0.01
C ALA A 467 -1.29 39.42 0.30
N LYS A 468 -0.92 40.00 1.45
CA LYS A 468 -1.32 41.39 1.80
C LYS A 468 -0.70 42.43 0.87
N GLU A 469 0.57 42.24 0.48
CA GLU A 469 1.24 43.11 -0.51
C GLU A 469 0.56 42.99 -1.89
N ALA A 470 0.22 41.79 -2.32
CA ALA A 470 -0.49 41.56 -3.58
C ALA A 470 -1.91 42.18 -3.56
N GLU A 471 -2.66 42.05 -2.45
CA GLU A 471 -3.97 42.69 -2.27
C GLU A 471 -3.85 44.20 -2.28
N PHE A 472 -2.85 44.77 -1.62
CA PHE A 472 -2.57 46.20 -1.61
C PHE A 472 -2.28 46.69 -3.04
N PHE A 473 -1.40 46.04 -3.81
CA PHE A 473 -1.09 46.44 -5.17
C PHE A 473 -2.23 46.21 -6.16
N ALA A 474 -3.11 45.22 -5.92
CA ALA A 474 -4.27 44.99 -6.77
C ALA A 474 -5.32 46.14 -6.66
N ASN A 475 -5.29 46.88 -5.55
CA ASN A 475 -6.21 48.02 -5.28
C ASN A 475 -5.61 49.37 -5.66
N ILE A 476 -4.40 49.44 -6.18
CA ILE A 476 -3.75 50.71 -6.62
C ILE A 476 -3.71 50.75 -8.15
N HIS A 477 -4.20 51.86 -8.72
CA HIS A 477 -4.19 52.08 -10.15
C HIS A 477 -3.19 53.21 -10.51
N VAL A 478 -2.80 53.27 -11.77
CA VAL A 478 -1.96 54.34 -12.26
C VAL A 478 -2.71 55.66 -12.10
N ASP A 479 -2.04 56.70 -11.54
CA ASP A 479 -2.57 58.00 -11.14
C ASP A 479 -3.28 58.09 -9.79
N ASP A 480 -3.32 57.01 -8.97
CA ASP A 480 -3.80 57.10 -7.61
C ASP A 480 -2.82 57.84 -6.69
N VAL A 481 -3.36 58.75 -5.84
CA VAL A 481 -2.57 59.46 -4.82
C VAL A 481 -2.58 58.65 -3.53
N VAL A 482 -1.39 58.15 -3.15
CA VAL A 482 -1.22 57.36 -1.92
C VAL A 482 -0.35 58.12 -0.90
N GLU A 483 -0.71 58.04 0.38
CA GLU A 483 0.12 58.55 1.47
C GLU A 483 1.05 57.44 1.97
N GLY A 484 2.35 57.72 2.03
CA GLY A 484 3.36 56.82 2.53
C GLY A 484 4.34 57.47 3.48
N LYS A 485 4.82 56.71 4.47
CA LYS A 485 5.87 57.16 5.39
C LYS A 485 7.23 56.76 4.80
N VAL A 486 8.12 57.72 4.63
CA VAL A 486 9.51 57.45 4.22
C VAL A 486 10.26 56.77 5.36
N GLU A 487 10.60 55.51 5.17
CA GLU A 487 11.39 54.73 6.16
C GLU A 487 12.89 54.88 5.95
N ARG A 488 13.34 55.04 4.69
CA ARG A 488 14.76 55.09 4.36
C ARG A 488 14.97 55.83 3.04
N VAL A 489 15.96 56.70 3.02
CA VAL A 489 16.45 57.35 1.79
C VAL A 489 17.75 56.64 1.34
N THR A 490 17.79 56.20 0.09
CA THR A 490 18.98 55.55 -0.49
C THR A 490 19.63 56.51 -1.53
N ALA A 491 20.81 56.15 -2.05
CA ALA A 491 21.50 56.96 -3.06
C ALA A 491 20.72 57.07 -4.40
N PHE A 492 19.62 56.31 -4.56
CA PHE A 492 18.83 56.25 -5.81
C PHE A 492 17.36 56.72 -5.58
N GLY A 493 17.00 57.20 -4.43
CA GLY A 493 15.66 57.58 -4.06
C GLY A 493 15.18 57.06 -2.70
#